data_5d1fecbf61dc83abeb72eee3d809ce6f
#
_entry.id   5d1fecbf61dc83abeb72eee3d809ce6f
#
_cell.length_a   1.000
_cell.length_b   1.000
_cell.length_c   1.000
_cell.angle_alpha   90.00
_cell.angle_beta   90.00
_cell.angle_gamma   90.00
#
_symmetry.space_group_name_H-M   'P 1'
#
loop_
_entity.id
_entity.type
_entity.pdbx_description
1 polymer ?
#
loop_
_entity_poly.entity_id
_entity_poly.type
_entity_poly.pdbx_seq_one_letter_code
_entity_poly.pdbx_strand_id
1 'polypeptide(L)'
;MLKTMVDSGNLNTVCEEARCPNIGECWDNKTATFMILGDTCTRACTYCAVKTGKPTSLDLEEPLRLAKTVETLGLNYAVITSVNRDDLPDGGAFIFAQCVTQIRKRLPTCKVEVLTPDFEGNWNSLNSILLAGPDTFNHNIETVRRIFPVVRAKGDYDLSLKVLKKAKELSTNKSLITKSGMMVGLGETQNEIRETMIDLKKVNCDLLTIGQYLRPTTKHTPIAKWYTPNEFSDLEKMGLDLGFKHVAAGPLVRSSYHADEQHRTAANYSV
;
A
#
# COMPACT_ATOMS: atom_id res chain seq x y z
N MET A 1 13.25 -17.27 -11.73
CA MET A 1 11.98 -17.47 -12.45
C MET A 1 11.08 -16.23 -12.37
N LEU A 2 10.66 -15.77 -11.18
CA LEU A 2 9.76 -14.59 -11.01
C LEU A 2 10.38 -13.33 -11.62
N LYS A 3 11.64 -13.02 -11.30
CA LYS A 3 12.36 -11.87 -11.84
C LYS A 3 12.38 -11.88 -13.38
N THR A 4 12.72 -13.00 -13.98
CA THR A 4 12.75 -13.12 -15.45
C THR A 4 11.38 -12.87 -16.10
N MET A 5 10.30 -13.23 -15.40
CA MET A 5 8.93 -13.03 -15.90
C MET A 5 8.46 -11.59 -15.75
N VAL A 6 8.82 -10.93 -14.65
CA VAL A 6 8.59 -9.49 -14.44
C VAL A 6 9.33 -8.70 -15.52
N ASP A 7 10.62 -8.97 -15.71
CA ASP A 7 11.46 -8.32 -16.73
C ASP A 7 10.94 -8.55 -18.15
N SER A 8 10.57 -9.79 -18.49
CA SER A 8 10.02 -10.11 -19.82
C SER A 8 8.63 -9.54 -20.06
N GLY A 9 7.85 -9.30 -18.99
CA GLY A 9 6.55 -8.64 -19.02
C GLY A 9 6.64 -7.12 -19.08
N ASN A 10 7.83 -6.53 -19.04
CA ASN A 10 8.04 -5.08 -18.90
C ASN A 10 7.18 -4.50 -17.76
N LEU A 11 7.26 -5.15 -16.59
CA LEU A 11 6.54 -4.77 -15.38
C LEU A 11 7.54 -4.29 -14.32
N ASN A 12 7.10 -3.36 -13.48
CA ASN A 12 7.86 -2.89 -12.34
C ASN A 12 7.35 -3.56 -11.05
N THR A 13 8.26 -3.85 -10.11
CA THR A 13 7.88 -4.30 -8.77
C THR A 13 8.45 -3.35 -7.72
N VAL A 14 7.65 -3.02 -6.72
CA VAL A 14 8.14 -2.27 -5.55
C VAL A 14 9.24 -3.07 -4.84
N CYS A 15 9.19 -4.39 -4.92
CA CYS A 15 10.17 -5.27 -4.32
C CYS A 15 11.59 -4.98 -4.85
N GLU A 16 11.74 -4.66 -6.14
CA GLU A 16 13.02 -4.31 -6.77
C GLU A 16 13.32 -2.82 -6.64
N GLU A 17 12.38 -1.95 -7.02
CA GLU A 17 12.56 -0.48 -6.99
C GLU A 17 12.87 0.05 -5.59
N ALA A 18 12.20 -0.47 -4.56
CA ALA A 18 12.44 -0.10 -3.18
C ALA A 18 13.55 -0.93 -2.50
N ARG A 19 14.22 -1.85 -3.22
CA ARG A 19 15.23 -2.76 -2.67
C ARG A 19 14.73 -3.45 -1.40
N CYS A 20 13.54 -4.05 -1.49
CA CYS A 20 12.85 -4.63 -0.34
C CYS A 20 13.64 -5.81 0.22
N PRO A 21 13.96 -5.83 1.54
CA PRO A 21 14.70 -6.94 2.13
C PRO A 21 13.91 -8.26 2.17
N ASN A 22 12.59 -8.21 2.00
CA ASN A 22 11.69 -9.37 2.11
C ASN A 22 11.37 -10.02 0.76
N ILE A 23 12.04 -9.62 -0.34
CA ILE A 23 11.68 -10.04 -1.70
C ILE A 23 11.68 -11.58 -1.87
N GLY A 24 12.69 -12.27 -1.34
CA GLY A 24 12.80 -13.74 -1.43
C GLY A 24 11.63 -14.43 -0.73
N GLU A 25 11.39 -14.08 0.52
CA GLU A 25 10.33 -14.67 1.34
C GLU A 25 8.92 -14.45 0.76
N CYS A 26 8.61 -13.21 0.36
CA CYS A 26 7.30 -12.92 -0.24
C CYS A 26 7.07 -13.69 -1.54
N TRP A 27 8.10 -13.80 -2.37
CA TRP A 27 8.00 -14.49 -3.65
C TRP A 27 7.88 -16.00 -3.50
N ASP A 28 8.56 -16.60 -2.54
CA ASP A 28 8.41 -18.03 -2.20
C ASP A 28 6.98 -18.33 -1.69
N ASN A 29 6.37 -17.39 -0.98
CA ASN A 29 4.97 -17.46 -0.52
C ASN A 29 3.93 -17.11 -1.59
N LYS A 30 4.32 -16.99 -2.87
CA LYS A 30 3.43 -16.64 -3.98
C LYS A 30 2.65 -15.33 -3.77
N THR A 31 3.29 -14.36 -3.12
CA THR A 31 2.81 -13.00 -2.94
C THR A 31 3.75 -12.04 -3.65
N ALA A 32 3.24 -11.17 -4.50
CA ALA A 32 4.05 -10.17 -5.21
C ALA A 32 3.38 -8.80 -5.17
N THR A 33 4.21 -7.75 -5.15
CA THR A 33 3.77 -6.34 -5.19
C THR A 33 4.21 -5.70 -6.49
N PHE A 34 3.26 -5.46 -7.37
CA PHE A 34 3.47 -4.82 -8.66
C PHE A 34 3.32 -3.31 -8.53
N MET A 35 4.21 -2.56 -9.19
CA MET A 35 4.12 -1.11 -9.30
C MET A 35 3.71 -0.74 -10.72
N ILE A 36 2.51 -0.20 -10.87
CA ILE A 36 1.93 0.21 -12.14
C ILE A 36 2.11 1.70 -12.42
N LEU A 37 1.74 2.13 -13.63
CA LEU A 37 1.79 3.51 -14.10
C LEU A 37 3.22 4.05 -14.33
N GLY A 38 4.18 3.12 -14.51
CA GLY A 38 5.58 3.44 -14.81
C GLY A 38 6.47 3.61 -13.58
N ASP A 39 7.64 4.21 -13.77
CA ASP A 39 8.73 4.36 -12.77
C ASP A 39 8.88 5.78 -12.21
N THR A 40 8.14 6.75 -12.74
CA THR A 40 8.31 8.18 -12.44
C THR A 40 7.09 8.73 -11.74
N CYS A 41 7.28 9.24 -10.50
CA CYS A 41 6.23 9.77 -9.64
C CYS A 41 6.11 11.29 -9.79
N THR A 42 4.89 11.84 -9.82
CA THR A 42 4.65 13.29 -9.83
C THR A 42 4.87 13.96 -8.48
N ARG A 43 5.05 13.16 -7.40
CA ARG A 43 5.28 13.66 -6.03
C ARG A 43 6.68 13.32 -5.55
N ALA A 44 7.25 14.19 -4.68
CA ALA A 44 8.61 14.09 -4.13
C ALA A 44 8.56 13.88 -2.62
N CYS A 45 8.06 12.73 -2.17
CA CYS A 45 8.08 12.38 -0.76
C CYS A 45 9.51 12.16 -0.27
N THR A 46 9.91 12.83 0.82
CA THR A 46 11.32 12.84 1.27
C THR A 46 11.79 11.53 1.89
N TYR A 47 10.90 10.54 2.03
CA TYR A 47 11.22 9.18 2.49
C TYR A 47 11.32 8.15 1.34
N CYS A 48 10.89 8.53 0.13
CA CYS A 48 10.66 7.59 -0.97
C CYS A 48 11.83 7.59 -1.97
N ALA A 49 12.28 6.40 -2.37
CA ALA A 49 13.38 6.23 -3.33
C ALA A 49 12.92 6.29 -4.79
N VAL A 50 11.61 6.29 -5.07
CA VAL A 50 11.06 6.30 -6.41
C VAL A 50 11.46 7.60 -7.13
N LYS A 51 11.82 7.48 -8.39
CA LYS A 51 12.20 8.61 -9.25
C LYS A 51 11.07 9.63 -9.34
N THR A 52 11.40 10.89 -9.08
CA THR A 52 10.46 12.00 -9.17
C THR A 52 10.62 12.74 -10.48
N GLY A 53 9.50 13.12 -11.10
CA GLY A 53 9.53 13.88 -12.34
C GLY A 53 8.17 13.95 -13.02
N LYS A 54 8.19 14.34 -14.29
CA LYS A 54 7.01 14.32 -15.15
C LYS A 54 7.02 13.04 -15.98
N PRO A 55 6.05 12.13 -15.77
CA PRO A 55 5.90 10.93 -16.59
C PRO A 55 5.65 11.30 -18.05
N THR A 56 6.17 10.50 -18.97
CA THR A 56 6.09 10.81 -20.43
C THR A 56 5.10 9.93 -21.17
N SER A 57 4.63 8.84 -20.55
CA SER A 57 3.75 7.86 -21.21
C SER A 57 2.74 7.27 -20.23
N LEU A 58 1.69 6.71 -20.79
CA LEU A 58 0.72 5.85 -20.12
C LEU A 58 0.58 4.57 -20.94
N ASP A 59 0.83 3.42 -20.32
CA ASP A 59 0.74 2.12 -20.95
C ASP A 59 -0.62 1.47 -20.68
N LEU A 60 -1.50 1.46 -21.66
CA LEU A 60 -2.84 0.88 -21.54
C LEU A 60 -2.84 -0.66 -21.59
N GLU A 61 -1.75 -1.29 -22.04
CA GLU A 61 -1.60 -2.75 -22.08
C GLU A 61 -1.00 -3.33 -20.78
N GLU A 62 -0.49 -2.47 -19.89
CA GLU A 62 0.10 -2.88 -18.60
C GLU A 62 -0.84 -3.79 -17.78
N PRO A 63 -2.17 -3.53 -17.65
CA PRO A 63 -3.10 -4.40 -16.93
C PRO A 63 -3.19 -5.82 -17.48
N LEU A 64 -3.15 -5.97 -18.81
CA LEU A 64 -3.21 -7.29 -19.45
C LEU A 64 -1.93 -8.09 -19.19
N ARG A 65 -0.77 -7.46 -19.30
CA ARG A 65 0.53 -8.10 -19.04
C ARG A 65 0.67 -8.47 -17.57
N LEU A 66 0.25 -7.58 -16.65
CA LEU A 66 0.25 -7.84 -15.22
C LEU A 66 -0.62 -9.06 -14.88
N ALA A 67 -1.85 -9.10 -15.37
CA ALA A 67 -2.77 -10.21 -15.10
C ALA A 67 -2.26 -11.54 -15.68
N LYS A 68 -1.61 -11.53 -16.86
CA LYS A 68 -0.95 -12.71 -17.43
C LYS A 68 0.21 -13.19 -16.56
N THR A 69 0.99 -12.26 -16.01
CA THR A 69 2.10 -12.60 -15.10
C THR A 69 1.58 -13.21 -13.80
N VAL A 70 0.53 -12.63 -13.19
CA VAL A 70 -0.13 -13.16 -11.99
C VAL A 70 -0.64 -14.59 -12.24
N GLU A 71 -1.31 -14.83 -13.37
CA GLU A 71 -1.80 -16.15 -13.78
C GLU A 71 -0.66 -17.15 -13.98
N THR A 72 0.39 -16.78 -14.72
CA THR A 72 1.53 -17.66 -15.00
C THR A 72 2.31 -18.04 -13.74
N LEU A 73 2.41 -17.13 -12.79
CA LEU A 73 3.05 -17.37 -11.50
C LEU A 73 2.15 -18.16 -10.54
N GLY A 74 0.87 -18.27 -10.82
CA GLY A 74 -0.11 -18.91 -9.95
C GLY A 74 -0.19 -18.25 -8.59
N LEU A 75 -0.20 -16.89 -8.55
CA LEU A 75 -0.22 -16.16 -7.29
C LEU A 75 -1.53 -16.39 -6.54
N ASN A 76 -1.43 -16.55 -5.23
CA ASN A 76 -2.60 -16.60 -4.34
C ASN A 76 -3.07 -15.20 -3.93
N TYR A 77 -2.12 -14.24 -3.92
CA TYR A 77 -2.36 -12.87 -3.49
C TYR A 77 -1.50 -11.91 -4.32
N ALA A 78 -2.14 -10.93 -4.93
CA ALA A 78 -1.46 -9.89 -5.70
C ALA A 78 -1.69 -8.52 -5.07
N VAL A 79 -0.61 -7.80 -4.76
CA VAL A 79 -0.67 -6.41 -4.32
C VAL A 79 -0.34 -5.52 -5.51
N ILE A 80 -1.21 -4.56 -5.80
CA ILE A 80 -1.05 -3.59 -6.89
C ILE A 80 -0.88 -2.21 -6.25
N THR A 81 0.23 -1.57 -6.52
CA THR A 81 0.48 -0.17 -6.14
C THR A 81 0.95 0.63 -7.34
N SER A 82 1.15 1.92 -7.18
CA SER A 82 1.58 2.79 -8.28
C SER A 82 2.49 3.92 -7.81
N VAL A 83 3.13 4.56 -8.76
CA VAL A 83 3.58 5.95 -8.63
C VAL A 83 2.36 6.89 -8.59
N ASN A 84 2.50 8.10 -8.01
CA ASN A 84 1.45 9.12 -8.18
C ASN A 84 1.49 9.67 -9.59
N ARG A 85 0.30 9.85 -10.17
CA ARG A 85 0.07 10.39 -11.52
C ARG A 85 -0.93 11.55 -11.46
N ASP A 86 -0.58 12.60 -10.69
CA ASP A 86 -1.38 13.83 -10.60
C ASP A 86 -1.49 14.57 -11.95
N ASP A 87 -0.76 14.13 -12.96
CA ASP A 87 -0.84 14.55 -14.35
C ASP A 87 -2.02 13.94 -15.13
N LEU A 88 -2.62 12.85 -14.60
CA LEU A 88 -3.78 12.19 -15.21
C LEU A 88 -5.07 12.66 -14.54
N PRO A 89 -6.16 12.86 -15.30
CA PRO A 89 -7.43 13.37 -14.77
C PRO A 89 -8.05 12.51 -13.68
N ASP A 90 -7.77 11.19 -13.71
CA ASP A 90 -8.26 10.21 -12.74
C ASP A 90 -7.17 9.72 -11.77
N GLY A 91 -5.97 10.30 -11.83
CA GLY A 91 -4.83 9.86 -11.03
C GLY A 91 -4.36 8.43 -11.34
N GLY A 92 -4.76 7.85 -12.48
CA GLY A 92 -4.47 6.48 -12.89
C GLY A 92 -5.45 5.42 -12.37
N ALA A 93 -6.58 5.83 -11.82
CA ALA A 93 -7.59 4.92 -11.27
C ALA A 93 -8.14 3.90 -12.30
N PHE A 94 -8.27 4.31 -13.56
CA PHE A 94 -8.66 3.41 -14.64
C PHE A 94 -7.71 2.22 -14.76
N ILE A 95 -6.40 2.44 -14.72
CA ILE A 95 -5.39 1.36 -14.81
C ILE A 95 -5.50 0.42 -13.61
N PHE A 96 -5.66 0.93 -12.39
CA PHE A 96 -5.94 0.11 -11.21
C PHE A 96 -7.16 -0.78 -11.41
N ALA A 97 -8.28 -0.20 -11.82
CA ALA A 97 -9.53 -0.92 -12.04
C ALA A 97 -9.38 -2.01 -13.11
N GLN A 98 -8.65 -1.71 -14.20
CA GLN A 98 -8.35 -2.70 -15.25
C GLN A 98 -7.45 -3.83 -14.71
N CYS A 99 -6.43 -3.54 -13.92
CA CYS A 99 -5.60 -4.59 -13.31
C CYS A 99 -6.44 -5.57 -12.48
N VAL A 100 -7.27 -5.05 -11.57
CA VAL A 100 -8.17 -5.88 -10.76
C VAL A 100 -9.10 -6.72 -11.65
N THR A 101 -9.73 -6.09 -12.64
CA THR A 101 -10.67 -6.76 -13.57
C THR A 101 -9.98 -7.86 -14.36
N GLN A 102 -8.79 -7.62 -14.91
CA GLN A 102 -8.07 -8.60 -15.71
C GLN A 102 -7.55 -9.77 -14.87
N ILE A 103 -7.09 -9.53 -13.64
CA ILE A 103 -6.73 -10.60 -12.71
C ILE A 103 -7.94 -11.46 -12.39
N ARG A 104 -9.09 -10.86 -12.04
CA ARG A 104 -10.34 -11.60 -11.78
C ARG A 104 -10.77 -12.49 -12.93
N LYS A 105 -10.59 -12.05 -14.17
CA LYS A 105 -10.93 -12.84 -15.37
C LYS A 105 -9.99 -14.03 -15.55
N ARG A 106 -8.69 -13.88 -15.30
CA ARG A 106 -7.68 -14.90 -15.58
C ARG A 106 -7.44 -15.86 -14.43
N LEU A 107 -7.45 -15.34 -13.20
CA LEU A 107 -7.19 -16.11 -11.98
C LEU A 107 -8.20 -15.71 -10.89
N PRO A 108 -9.47 -16.17 -10.97
CA PRO A 108 -10.54 -15.76 -10.04
C PRO A 108 -10.26 -16.07 -8.57
N THR A 109 -9.38 -17.04 -8.29
CA THR A 109 -9.01 -17.45 -6.93
C THR A 109 -7.97 -16.52 -6.29
N CYS A 110 -7.23 -15.74 -7.09
CA CYS A 110 -6.24 -14.80 -6.58
C CYS A 110 -6.93 -13.64 -5.87
N LYS A 111 -6.54 -13.40 -4.62
CA LYS A 111 -6.97 -12.21 -3.88
C LYS A 111 -6.19 -10.99 -4.35
N VAL A 112 -6.85 -9.85 -4.40
CA VAL A 112 -6.25 -8.60 -4.91
C VAL A 112 -6.33 -7.50 -3.86
N GLU A 113 -5.16 -6.99 -3.48
CA GLU A 113 -5.01 -5.77 -2.69
C GLU A 113 -4.60 -4.62 -3.62
N VAL A 114 -5.22 -3.46 -3.44
CA VAL A 114 -4.80 -2.23 -4.11
C VAL A 114 -4.25 -1.26 -3.07
N LEU A 115 -2.99 -0.82 -3.23
CA LEU A 115 -2.38 0.26 -2.45
C LEU A 115 -2.37 1.52 -3.30
N THR A 116 -3.33 2.39 -3.05
CA THR A 116 -3.64 3.53 -3.93
C THR A 116 -3.06 4.86 -3.42
N PRO A 117 -2.83 5.85 -4.33
CA PRO A 117 -2.70 7.25 -3.95
C PRO A 117 -4.03 7.81 -3.40
N ASP A 118 -3.99 9.09 -3.00
CA ASP A 118 -5.17 9.80 -2.49
C ASP A 118 -6.08 10.37 -3.60
N PHE A 119 -5.66 10.26 -4.88
CA PHE A 119 -6.35 10.80 -6.06
C PHE A 119 -6.77 12.26 -5.92
N GLU A 120 -6.06 13.05 -5.08
CA GLU A 120 -6.41 14.44 -4.74
C GLU A 120 -7.89 14.60 -4.31
N GLY A 121 -8.48 13.54 -3.73
CA GLY A 121 -9.87 13.51 -3.28
C GLY A 121 -10.90 13.30 -4.39
N ASN A 122 -10.49 12.84 -5.57
CA ASN A 122 -11.43 12.46 -6.64
C ASN A 122 -12.16 11.15 -6.29
N TRP A 123 -13.36 11.28 -5.73
CA TRP A 123 -14.15 10.13 -5.29
C TRP A 123 -14.66 9.26 -6.44
N ASN A 124 -14.78 9.80 -7.67
CA ASN A 124 -15.13 9.00 -8.84
C ASN A 124 -13.97 8.06 -9.20
N SER A 125 -12.73 8.51 -9.09
CA SER A 125 -11.53 7.69 -9.26
C SER A 125 -11.51 6.55 -8.23
N LEU A 126 -11.73 6.85 -6.95
CA LEU A 126 -11.83 5.86 -5.90
C LEU A 126 -12.94 4.84 -6.19
N ASN A 127 -14.13 5.32 -6.56
CA ASN A 127 -15.30 4.47 -6.82
C ASN A 127 -15.04 3.51 -8.00
N SER A 128 -14.37 3.95 -9.06
CA SER A 128 -14.06 3.09 -10.20
C SER A 128 -13.20 1.87 -9.80
N ILE A 129 -12.25 2.05 -8.88
CA ILE A 129 -11.44 0.96 -8.35
C ILE A 129 -12.27 0.01 -7.48
N LEU A 130 -13.12 0.56 -6.61
CA LEU A 130 -13.97 -0.24 -5.73
C LEU A 130 -14.98 -1.08 -6.51
N LEU A 131 -15.52 -0.57 -7.62
CA LEU A 131 -16.40 -1.30 -8.53
C LEU A 131 -15.69 -2.47 -9.24
N ALA A 132 -14.37 -2.41 -9.44
CA ALA A 132 -13.59 -3.52 -9.96
C ALA A 132 -13.46 -4.68 -8.95
N GLY A 133 -13.79 -4.46 -7.67
CA GLY A 133 -13.93 -5.47 -6.64
C GLY A 133 -12.61 -5.97 -6.04
N PRO A 134 -11.71 -5.11 -5.55
CA PRO A 134 -10.56 -5.56 -4.77
C PRO A 134 -11.02 -6.23 -3.46
N ASP A 135 -10.21 -7.16 -2.93
CA ASP A 135 -10.46 -7.80 -1.62
C ASP A 135 -9.98 -6.92 -0.47
N THR A 136 -8.86 -6.22 -0.67
CA THR A 136 -8.29 -5.29 0.30
C THR A 136 -8.01 -3.93 -0.37
N PHE A 137 -8.48 -2.87 0.27
CA PHE A 137 -8.17 -1.49 -0.11
C PHE A 137 -7.18 -0.90 0.89
N ASN A 138 -6.00 -0.55 0.41
CA ASN A 138 -4.91 -0.02 1.21
C ASN A 138 -4.60 1.43 0.79
N HIS A 139 -4.48 2.31 1.79
CA HIS A 139 -3.95 3.65 1.63
C HIS A 139 -3.11 4.00 2.86
N ASN A 140 -1.81 4.18 2.66
CA ASN A 140 -0.90 4.44 3.76
C ASN A 140 -1.07 5.84 4.34
N ILE A 141 -1.13 5.93 5.66
CA ILE A 141 -1.03 7.19 6.42
C ILE A 141 0.42 7.69 6.50
N GLU A 142 1.40 6.81 6.27
CA GLU A 142 2.84 7.02 6.23
C GLU A 142 3.49 7.41 7.55
N THR A 143 2.97 8.41 8.27
CA THR A 143 3.52 8.89 9.55
C THR A 143 2.48 9.68 10.34
N VAL A 144 2.86 10.19 11.50
CA VAL A 144 2.00 10.98 12.40
C VAL A 144 1.71 12.38 11.83
N ARG A 145 0.59 12.96 12.24
CA ARG A 145 0.06 14.24 11.75
C ARG A 145 1.09 15.38 11.70
N ARG A 146 1.91 15.54 12.73
CA ARG A 146 2.90 16.63 12.81
C ARG A 146 4.02 16.47 11.76
N ILE A 147 4.44 15.24 11.52
CA ILE A 147 5.57 14.93 10.61
C ILE A 147 5.10 14.86 9.16
N PHE A 148 3.84 14.48 8.93
CA PHE A 148 3.27 14.23 7.61
C PHE A 148 3.57 15.35 6.59
N PRO A 149 3.29 16.65 6.85
CA PRO A 149 3.54 17.71 5.87
C PRO A 149 5.02 17.93 5.55
N VAL A 150 5.92 17.51 6.46
CA VAL A 150 7.37 17.62 6.26
C VAL A 150 7.88 16.54 5.30
N VAL A 151 7.35 15.32 5.40
CA VAL A 151 7.87 14.18 4.64
C VAL A 151 7.05 13.86 3.39
N ARG A 152 5.79 14.28 3.34
CA ARG A 152 4.85 14.08 2.22
C ARG A 152 4.20 15.41 1.81
N ALA A 153 5.01 16.36 1.34
CA ALA A 153 4.64 17.77 1.14
C ALA A 153 3.39 18.01 0.26
N LYS A 154 3.11 17.16 -0.75
CA LYS A 154 1.89 17.22 -1.56
C LYS A 154 0.74 16.37 -1.03
N GLY A 155 0.92 15.68 0.10
CA GLY A 155 -0.11 14.89 0.72
C GLY A 155 -0.90 15.70 1.75
N ASP A 156 -2.05 15.16 2.15
CA ASP A 156 -2.87 15.68 3.23
C ASP A 156 -3.25 14.54 4.17
N TYR A 157 -2.98 14.71 5.47
CA TYR A 157 -3.22 13.69 6.49
C TYR A 157 -4.72 13.38 6.64
N ASP A 158 -5.55 14.43 6.67
CA ASP A 158 -6.99 14.26 6.81
C ASP A 158 -7.63 13.70 5.54
N LEU A 159 -7.10 14.04 4.37
CA LEU A 159 -7.51 13.42 3.12
C LEU A 159 -7.17 11.93 3.11
N SER A 160 -6.00 11.52 3.61
CA SER A 160 -5.63 10.11 3.72
C SER A 160 -6.61 9.31 4.58
N LEU A 161 -7.06 9.87 5.70
CA LEU A 161 -8.13 9.28 6.52
C LEU A 161 -9.47 9.24 5.77
N LYS A 162 -9.83 10.32 5.05
CA LYS A 162 -11.07 10.38 4.26
C LYS A 162 -11.09 9.36 3.14
N VAL A 163 -9.96 9.07 2.49
CA VAL A 163 -9.85 8.01 1.46
C VAL A 163 -10.25 6.66 2.03
N LEU A 164 -9.71 6.26 3.19
CA LEU A 164 -10.07 5.01 3.86
C LEU A 164 -11.55 4.96 4.26
N LYS A 165 -12.06 6.07 4.83
CA LYS A 165 -13.49 6.19 5.17
C LYS A 165 -14.37 6.03 3.94
N LYS A 166 -14.05 6.75 2.86
CA LYS A 166 -14.79 6.70 1.61
C LYS A 166 -14.72 5.33 0.94
N ALA A 167 -13.62 4.60 1.06
CA ALA A 167 -13.52 3.24 0.56
C ALA A 167 -14.56 2.33 1.22
N LYS A 168 -14.76 2.43 2.53
CA LYS A 168 -15.80 1.69 3.27
C LYS A 168 -17.23 2.14 2.88
N GLU A 169 -17.45 3.45 2.73
CA GLU A 169 -18.75 4.01 2.42
C GLU A 169 -19.25 3.67 1.00
N LEU A 170 -18.33 3.76 0.02
CA LEU A 170 -18.66 3.58 -1.40
C LEU A 170 -18.66 2.12 -1.86
N SER A 171 -17.95 1.24 -1.12
CA SER A 171 -17.84 -0.16 -1.52
C SER A 171 -19.19 -0.86 -1.46
N THR A 172 -19.55 -1.52 -2.56
CA THR A 172 -20.66 -2.48 -2.60
C THR A 172 -20.29 -3.83 -1.99
N ASN A 173 -18.98 -4.15 -1.93
CA ASN A 173 -18.46 -5.34 -1.27
C ASN A 173 -18.42 -5.12 0.25
N LYS A 174 -19.37 -5.70 0.97
CA LYS A 174 -19.44 -5.60 2.45
C LYS A 174 -18.28 -6.32 3.16
N SER A 175 -17.56 -7.18 2.46
CA SER A 175 -16.37 -7.89 2.98
C SER A 175 -15.07 -7.15 2.64
N LEU A 176 -15.13 -5.93 2.08
CA LEU A 176 -13.93 -5.16 1.79
C LEU A 176 -13.14 -4.90 3.08
N ILE A 177 -11.90 -5.34 3.09
CA ILE A 177 -10.95 -5.04 4.16
C ILE A 177 -10.23 -3.73 3.83
N THR A 178 -10.14 -2.81 4.80
CA THR A 178 -9.33 -1.60 4.65
C THR A 178 -8.04 -1.72 5.44
N LYS A 179 -6.98 -1.19 4.88
CA LYS A 179 -5.63 -1.30 5.42
C LYS A 179 -4.90 0.04 5.34
N SER A 180 -4.02 0.29 6.30
CA SER A 180 -3.10 1.41 6.27
C SER A 180 -1.71 0.97 6.72
N GLY A 181 -0.70 1.71 6.31
CA GLY A 181 0.67 1.52 6.75
C GLY A 181 1.27 2.82 7.27
N MET A 182 2.14 2.70 8.25
CA MET A 182 2.96 3.81 8.73
C MET A 182 4.40 3.39 9.00
N MET A 183 5.29 4.35 8.88
CA MET A 183 6.69 4.21 9.24
C MET A 183 6.95 4.88 10.58
N VAL A 184 7.82 4.28 11.38
CA VAL A 184 8.34 4.86 12.62
C VAL A 184 9.84 5.10 12.51
N GLY A 185 10.37 6.07 13.27
CA GLY A 185 11.77 6.47 13.24
C GLY A 185 12.01 7.82 12.54
N LEU A 186 10.94 8.59 12.30
CA LEU A 186 10.99 9.93 11.69
C LEU A 186 10.98 11.06 12.73
N GLY A 187 10.92 10.74 14.04
CA GLY A 187 10.91 11.68 15.16
C GLY A 187 9.53 11.88 15.80
N GLU A 188 8.64 10.95 15.58
CA GLU A 188 7.34 10.85 16.27
C GLU A 188 7.50 10.42 17.71
N THR A 189 6.55 10.82 18.56
CA THR A 189 6.40 10.33 19.92
C THR A 189 5.42 9.16 19.98
N GLN A 190 5.47 8.38 21.05
CA GLN A 190 4.56 7.27 21.28
C GLN A 190 3.09 7.72 21.35
N ASN A 191 2.83 8.89 21.92
CA ASN A 191 1.48 9.47 21.95
C ASN A 191 0.97 9.83 20.56
N GLU A 192 1.81 10.41 19.69
CA GLU A 192 1.42 10.73 18.32
C GLU A 192 1.13 9.47 17.49
N ILE A 193 1.89 8.39 17.71
CA ILE A 193 1.60 7.08 17.09
C ILE A 193 0.23 6.58 17.55
N ARG A 194 -0.04 6.61 18.86
CA ARG A 194 -1.32 6.20 19.41
C ARG A 194 -2.49 7.04 18.89
N GLU A 195 -2.34 8.36 18.79
CA GLU A 195 -3.34 9.26 18.21
C GLU A 195 -3.62 8.91 16.74
N THR A 196 -2.57 8.63 15.96
CA THR A 196 -2.70 8.20 14.56
C THR A 196 -3.46 6.88 14.44
N MET A 197 -3.19 5.91 15.33
CA MET A 197 -3.95 4.66 15.38
C MET A 197 -5.43 4.90 15.71
N ILE A 198 -5.73 5.80 16.65
CA ILE A 198 -7.09 6.19 17.00
C ILE A 198 -7.79 6.86 15.81
N ASP A 199 -7.11 7.74 15.09
CA ASP A 199 -7.68 8.40 13.91
C ASP A 199 -8.01 7.39 12.80
N LEU A 200 -7.14 6.39 12.57
CA LEU A 200 -7.40 5.29 11.64
C LEU A 200 -8.60 4.44 12.09
N LYS A 201 -8.75 4.18 13.39
CA LYS A 201 -9.91 3.43 13.91
C LYS A 201 -11.22 4.20 13.77
N LYS A 202 -11.22 5.53 13.95
CA LYS A 202 -12.40 6.38 13.73
C LYS A 202 -12.94 6.29 12.29
N VAL A 203 -12.09 5.94 11.32
CA VAL A 203 -12.48 5.73 9.93
C VAL A 203 -12.68 4.25 9.57
N ASN A 204 -12.78 3.38 10.57
CA ASN A 204 -12.99 1.93 10.43
C ASN A 204 -11.89 1.21 9.62
N CYS A 205 -10.64 1.63 9.79
CA CYS A 205 -9.51 0.88 9.24
C CYS A 205 -9.37 -0.47 9.95
N ASP A 206 -9.31 -1.57 9.19
CA ASP A 206 -9.27 -2.93 9.72
C ASP A 206 -7.85 -3.39 10.06
N LEU A 207 -6.88 -3.11 9.20
CA LEU A 207 -5.50 -3.58 9.28
C LEU A 207 -4.50 -2.43 9.39
N LEU A 208 -3.44 -2.64 10.14
CA LEU A 208 -2.34 -1.68 10.25
C LEU A 208 -0.99 -2.39 10.11
N THR A 209 -0.10 -1.80 9.30
CA THR A 209 1.31 -2.20 9.24
C THR A 209 2.20 -1.09 9.78
N ILE A 210 3.21 -1.46 10.58
CA ILE A 210 4.15 -0.50 11.19
C ILE A 210 5.58 -0.99 10.93
N GLY A 211 6.34 -0.26 10.14
CA GLY A 211 7.72 -0.61 9.79
C GLY A 211 8.73 0.46 10.20
N GLN A 212 9.99 0.05 10.41
CA GLN A 212 11.09 1.00 10.57
C GLN A 212 11.29 1.78 9.28
N TYR A 213 11.34 3.10 9.36
CA TYR A 213 11.84 3.93 8.28
C TYR A 213 13.30 3.61 7.99
N LEU A 214 13.60 3.21 6.76
CA LEU A 214 14.95 2.97 6.27
C LEU A 214 15.29 4.06 5.25
N ARG A 215 16.27 4.89 5.59
CA ARG A 215 16.67 6.02 4.76
C ARG A 215 17.29 5.56 3.44
N PRO A 216 16.71 5.85 2.27
CA PRO A 216 17.24 5.36 1.01
C PRO A 216 18.62 5.92 0.65
N THR A 217 18.83 7.22 0.82
CA THR A 217 20.11 7.90 0.59
C THR A 217 20.29 9.08 1.54
N THR A 218 21.48 9.67 1.59
CA THR A 218 21.76 10.85 2.43
C THR A 218 20.95 12.10 2.07
N LYS A 219 20.28 12.11 0.90
CA LYS A 219 19.40 13.21 0.48
C LYS A 219 18.00 13.13 1.06
N HIS A 220 17.60 11.96 1.57
CA HIS A 220 16.28 11.72 2.16
C HIS A 220 16.26 12.11 3.65
N THR A 221 15.05 12.15 4.22
CA THR A 221 14.83 12.45 5.63
C THR A 221 15.76 11.60 6.53
N PRO A 222 16.51 12.19 7.46
CA PRO A 222 17.34 11.40 8.37
C PRO A 222 16.50 10.53 9.31
N ILE A 223 17.06 9.40 9.71
CA ILE A 223 16.47 8.55 10.75
C ILE A 223 16.67 9.24 12.09
N ALA A 224 15.58 9.51 12.81
CA ALA A 224 15.61 10.13 14.12
C ALA A 224 15.73 9.09 15.25
N LYS A 225 15.19 7.87 15.03
CA LYS A 225 15.22 6.81 16.02
C LYS A 225 15.21 5.44 15.35
N TRP A 226 15.94 4.49 15.92
CA TRP A 226 15.82 3.06 15.65
C TRP A 226 14.97 2.42 16.74
N TYR A 227 13.86 1.80 16.35
CA TYR A 227 12.98 1.08 17.26
C TYR A 227 13.50 -0.33 17.50
N THR A 228 13.47 -0.77 18.74
CA THR A 228 13.82 -2.13 19.12
C THR A 228 12.69 -3.11 18.81
N PRO A 229 12.96 -4.44 18.69
CA PRO A 229 11.91 -5.44 18.53
C PRO A 229 10.83 -5.37 19.64
N ASN A 230 11.20 -5.09 20.88
CA ASN A 230 10.24 -4.95 21.98
C ASN A 230 9.31 -3.75 21.79
N GLU A 231 9.84 -2.61 21.34
CA GLU A 231 9.01 -1.44 21.03
C GLU A 231 8.04 -1.73 19.88
N PHE A 232 8.43 -2.52 18.85
CA PHE A 232 7.50 -2.97 17.83
C PHE A 232 6.41 -3.88 18.40
N SER A 233 6.74 -4.80 19.31
CA SER A 233 5.75 -5.63 20.00
C SER A 233 4.76 -4.82 20.84
N ASP A 234 5.24 -3.74 21.49
CA ASP A 234 4.37 -2.81 22.21
C ASP A 234 3.43 -2.05 21.27
N LEU A 235 3.91 -1.64 20.09
CA LEU A 235 3.08 -0.99 19.07
C LEU A 235 2.03 -1.94 18.48
N GLU A 236 2.38 -3.19 18.24
CA GLU A 236 1.45 -4.24 17.80
C GLU A 236 0.33 -4.42 18.81
N LYS A 237 0.70 -4.64 20.09
CA LYS A 237 -0.26 -4.78 21.18
C LYS A 237 -1.17 -3.56 21.31
N MET A 238 -0.58 -2.36 21.27
CA MET A 238 -1.36 -1.10 21.31
C MET A 238 -2.42 -1.04 20.22
N GLY A 239 -2.07 -1.43 18.98
CA GLY A 239 -3.02 -1.42 17.89
C GLY A 239 -4.12 -2.49 18.05
N LEU A 240 -3.78 -3.70 18.52
CA LEU A 240 -4.77 -4.74 18.81
C LEU A 240 -5.72 -4.31 19.94
N ASP A 241 -5.21 -3.70 21.01
CA ASP A 241 -6.00 -3.17 22.12
C ASP A 241 -6.95 -2.03 21.67
N LEU A 242 -6.58 -1.28 20.63
CA LEU A 242 -7.45 -0.27 20.00
C LEU A 242 -8.50 -0.87 19.04
N GLY A 243 -8.47 -2.18 18.82
CA GLY A 243 -9.48 -2.92 18.04
C GLY A 243 -9.18 -3.03 16.54
N PHE A 244 -7.91 -2.94 16.10
CA PHE A 244 -7.56 -3.41 14.75
C PHE A 244 -7.73 -4.93 14.67
N LYS A 245 -8.21 -5.43 13.53
CA LYS A 245 -8.37 -6.88 13.32
C LYS A 245 -7.03 -7.60 13.23
N HIS A 246 -6.00 -6.90 12.75
CA HIS A 246 -4.62 -7.37 12.75
C HIS A 246 -3.67 -6.17 12.67
N VAL A 247 -2.54 -6.29 13.34
CA VAL A 247 -1.43 -5.33 13.29
C VAL A 247 -0.16 -6.12 13.02
N ALA A 248 0.57 -5.75 11.99
CA ALA A 248 1.91 -6.27 11.76
C ALA A 248 2.92 -5.15 12.08
N ALA A 249 3.76 -5.35 13.08
CA ALA A 249 4.77 -4.37 13.47
C ALA A 249 6.16 -5.01 13.56
N GLY A 250 7.16 -4.39 12.94
CA GLY A 250 8.52 -4.93 12.97
C GLY A 250 9.50 -4.13 12.11
N PRO A 251 10.81 -4.30 12.33
CA PRO A 251 11.85 -3.52 11.63
C PRO A 251 11.78 -3.65 10.10
N LEU A 252 11.46 -4.84 9.59
CA LEU A 252 11.40 -5.13 8.17
C LEU A 252 9.97 -5.15 7.62
N VAL A 253 8.95 -4.90 8.43
CA VAL A 253 7.56 -4.82 7.98
C VAL A 253 7.40 -3.70 6.95
N ARG A 254 6.67 -4.01 5.88
CA ARG A 254 6.25 -3.10 4.80
C ARG A 254 4.75 -3.28 4.60
N SER A 255 4.10 -2.32 3.92
CA SER A 255 2.65 -2.38 3.72
C SER A 255 2.17 -3.68 3.06
N SER A 256 2.98 -4.32 2.23
CA SER A 256 2.64 -5.58 1.56
C SER A 256 3.29 -6.82 2.19
N TYR A 257 4.00 -6.69 3.32
CA TYR A 257 4.64 -7.83 3.99
C TYR A 257 3.59 -8.79 4.54
N HIS A 258 3.65 -10.07 4.15
CA HIS A 258 2.67 -11.12 4.50
C HIS A 258 1.20 -10.66 4.29
N ALA A 259 0.93 -9.95 3.18
CA ALA A 259 -0.38 -9.36 2.94
C ALA A 259 -1.51 -10.39 2.84
N ASP A 260 -1.22 -11.59 2.34
CA ASP A 260 -2.17 -12.71 2.28
C ASP A 260 -2.56 -13.24 3.67
N GLU A 261 -1.60 -13.35 4.59
CA GLU A 261 -1.86 -13.78 5.98
C GLU A 261 -2.67 -12.72 6.75
N GLN A 262 -2.30 -11.44 6.58
CA GLN A 262 -3.04 -10.32 7.16
C GLN A 262 -4.49 -10.31 6.70
N HIS A 263 -4.71 -10.50 5.38
CA HIS A 263 -6.05 -10.58 4.80
C HIS A 263 -6.84 -11.77 5.38
N ARG A 264 -6.24 -12.96 5.43
CA ARG A 264 -6.89 -14.18 5.98
C ARG A 264 -7.27 -14.00 7.45
N THR A 265 -6.38 -13.41 8.25
CA THR A 265 -6.65 -13.13 9.67
C THR A 265 -7.83 -12.18 9.81
N ALA A 266 -7.87 -11.09 9.04
CA ALA A 266 -8.97 -10.14 9.10
C ALA A 266 -10.29 -10.68 8.57
N ALA A 267 -10.27 -11.54 7.54
CA ALA A 267 -11.46 -12.15 6.96
C ALA A 267 -12.11 -13.16 7.91
N ASN A 268 -11.31 -13.84 8.74
CA ASN A 268 -11.77 -14.82 9.74
C ASN A 268 -12.06 -14.20 11.11
N TYR A 269 -11.88 -12.88 11.25
CA TYR A 269 -12.12 -12.18 12.51
C TYR A 269 -13.63 -12.09 12.76
N SER A 270 -14.13 -13.00 13.64
CA SER A 270 -15.49 -12.95 14.16
C SER A 270 -15.49 -12.08 15.43
N VAL A 271 -16.32 -11.06 15.46
CA VAL A 271 -16.57 -10.23 16.65
C VAL A 271 -17.44 -11.01 17.62
#